data_562a3bada864ec94d6807b8f11fafa30
#
_entry.id   562a3bada864ec94d6807b8f11fafa30
#
_cell.length_a   1.000
_cell.length_b   1.000
_cell.length_c   1.000
_cell.angle_alpha   90.00
_cell.angle_beta   90.00
_cell.angle_gamma   90.00
#
_symmetry.space_group_name_H-M   'P 1'
#
loop_
_entity.id
_entity.type
_entity.pdbx_description
1 polymer ?
#
loop_
_entity_poly.entity_id
_entity_poly.type
_entity_poly.pdbx_seq_one_letter_code
_entity_poly.pdbx_strand_id
1 'polypeptide(L)'
;DDALSGIGLVQLMEKMGLAFTGADSKFFDPSRQEMKVYAKKANVPAPSWAMVDRVEDVERAAKKLRYPVLVKPPHGYASVGITRKSRCENLEQLKEQVALEINQFGRALLEEFIEGREFTCLIAENPDDPNSPVTFKPVEFIFPEGESFKHYDMKWVEYEKMSVAPVNDKRIEKTLREQTARMFKTMDGNGYARCD
;
A
#
# COMPACT_ATOMS: atom_id res chain seq x y z
N ASP A 1 -10.20 16.40 -11.55
CA ASP A 1 -9.00 16.16 -12.38
C ASP A 1 -7.68 16.30 -11.63
N ASP A 2 -7.71 16.49 -10.31
CA ASP A 2 -6.49 16.66 -9.51
C ASP A 2 -5.68 15.38 -9.33
N ALA A 3 -6.29 14.22 -9.58
CA ALA A 3 -5.64 12.92 -9.42
C ALA A 3 -4.55 12.62 -10.48
N LEU A 4 -4.54 13.35 -11.58
CA LEU A 4 -3.58 13.13 -12.67
C LEU A 4 -2.41 14.13 -12.67
N SER A 5 -2.45 15.16 -11.83
CA SER A 5 -1.42 16.20 -11.80
C SER A 5 -0.03 15.66 -11.45
N GLY A 6 0.04 14.71 -10.53
CA GLY A 6 1.31 14.14 -10.08
C GLY A 6 2.10 13.47 -11.20
N ILE A 7 1.55 12.41 -11.80
CA ILE A 7 2.22 11.65 -12.88
C ILE A 7 2.41 12.48 -14.16
N GLY A 8 1.43 13.32 -14.50
CA GLY A 8 1.54 14.22 -15.65
C GLY A 8 2.68 15.22 -15.52
N LEU A 9 2.92 15.73 -14.31
CA LEU A 9 4.06 16.60 -14.05
C LEU A 9 5.39 15.86 -14.20
N VAL A 10 5.49 14.63 -13.64
CA VAL A 10 6.71 13.82 -13.78
C VAL A 10 7.01 13.54 -15.24
N GLN A 11 6.01 13.11 -16.03
CA GLN A 11 6.15 12.88 -17.47
C GLN A 11 6.59 14.14 -18.24
N LEU A 12 6.07 15.30 -17.84
CA LEU A 12 6.47 16.58 -18.45
C LEU A 12 7.94 16.90 -18.14
N MET A 13 8.35 16.74 -16.89
CA MET A 13 9.76 16.96 -16.50
C MET A 13 10.71 16.02 -17.22
N GLU A 14 10.37 14.73 -17.35
CA GLU A 14 11.13 13.75 -18.12
C GLU A 14 11.25 14.17 -19.59
N LYS A 15 10.14 14.55 -20.22
CA LYS A 15 10.11 15.03 -21.62
C LYS A 15 10.98 16.28 -21.83
N MET A 16 11.05 17.15 -20.84
CA MET A 16 11.85 18.38 -20.89
C MET A 16 13.30 18.15 -20.47
N GLY A 17 13.69 16.95 -20.07
CA GLY A 17 15.03 16.65 -19.55
C GLY A 17 15.39 17.39 -18.26
N LEU A 18 14.38 17.76 -17.45
CA LEU A 18 14.58 18.44 -16.18
C LEU A 18 14.95 17.43 -15.09
N ALA A 19 15.93 17.78 -14.28
CA ALA A 19 16.28 17.01 -13.10
C ALA A 19 15.21 17.20 -12.01
N PHE A 20 14.80 16.10 -11.38
CA PHE A 20 13.89 16.11 -10.24
C PHE A 20 14.25 14.99 -9.26
N THR A 21 13.71 15.06 -8.05
CA THR A 21 13.85 14.02 -7.03
C THR A 21 12.58 13.19 -6.93
N GLY A 22 12.73 11.89 -6.69
CA GLY A 22 11.60 10.95 -6.56
C GLY A 22 11.55 9.93 -7.68
N ALA A 23 10.45 9.23 -7.76
CA ALA A 23 10.20 8.18 -8.75
C ALA A 23 9.98 8.73 -10.16
N ASP A 24 10.42 8.02 -11.17
CA ASP A 24 10.06 8.30 -12.56
C ASP A 24 8.58 7.96 -12.84
N SER A 25 8.09 8.32 -14.02
CA SER A 25 6.69 8.10 -14.37
C SER A 25 6.27 6.63 -14.45
N LYS A 26 7.20 5.70 -14.55
CA LYS A 26 6.92 4.25 -14.55
C LYS A 26 6.73 3.70 -13.15
N PHE A 27 7.44 4.24 -12.18
CA PHE A 27 7.43 3.79 -10.78
C PHE A 27 6.60 4.67 -9.86
N PHE A 28 6.14 5.85 -10.32
CA PHE A 28 5.52 6.91 -9.52
C PHE A 28 4.30 6.46 -8.71
N ASP A 29 3.33 5.76 -9.33
CA ASP A 29 2.06 5.39 -8.68
C ASP A 29 1.53 4.04 -9.19
N PRO A 30 2.16 2.92 -8.81
CA PRO A 30 1.66 1.61 -9.19
C PRO A 30 0.32 1.33 -8.51
N SER A 31 -0.61 0.72 -9.25
CA SER A 31 -1.88 0.29 -8.68
C SER A 31 -1.69 -0.76 -7.58
N ARG A 32 -2.66 -0.85 -6.67
CA ARG A 32 -2.65 -1.88 -5.61
C ARG A 32 -2.59 -3.29 -6.21
N GLN A 33 -3.25 -3.53 -7.35
CA GLN A 33 -3.19 -4.80 -8.06
C GLN A 33 -1.79 -5.10 -8.59
N GLU A 34 -1.13 -4.13 -9.22
CA GLU A 34 0.25 -4.28 -9.70
C GLU A 34 1.20 -4.59 -8.54
N MET A 35 1.10 -3.86 -7.42
CA MET A 35 1.90 -4.15 -6.24
C MET A 35 1.74 -5.60 -5.75
N LYS A 36 0.53 -6.18 -5.78
CA LYS A 36 0.28 -7.59 -5.44
C LYS A 36 0.93 -8.57 -6.41
N VAL A 37 0.87 -8.26 -7.71
CA VAL A 37 1.53 -9.07 -8.75
C VAL A 37 3.05 -9.03 -8.58
N TYR A 38 3.61 -7.87 -8.32
CA TYR A 38 5.05 -7.71 -8.09
C TYR A 38 5.50 -8.35 -6.77
N ALA A 39 4.71 -8.29 -5.71
CA ALA A 39 5.00 -9.00 -4.45
C ALA A 39 5.17 -10.51 -4.69
N LYS A 40 4.28 -11.10 -5.48
CA LYS A 40 4.40 -12.52 -5.87
C LYS A 40 5.66 -12.78 -6.68
N LYS A 41 6.01 -11.95 -7.65
CA LYS A 41 7.25 -12.07 -8.46
C LYS A 41 8.50 -11.92 -7.58
N ALA A 42 8.46 -11.02 -6.62
CA ALA A 42 9.56 -10.77 -5.67
C ALA A 42 9.67 -11.84 -4.57
N ASN A 43 8.77 -12.81 -4.53
CA ASN A 43 8.65 -13.77 -3.42
C ASN A 43 8.53 -13.05 -2.06
N VAL A 44 7.72 -12.00 -2.02
CA VAL A 44 7.35 -11.27 -0.80
C VAL A 44 5.93 -11.67 -0.42
N PRO A 45 5.69 -12.14 0.81
CA PRO A 45 4.35 -12.49 1.27
C PRO A 45 3.39 -11.30 1.16
N ALA A 46 2.19 -11.58 0.66
CA ALA A 46 1.12 -10.60 0.58
C ALA A 46 -0.21 -11.26 0.96
N PRO A 47 -1.16 -10.52 1.54
CA PRO A 47 -2.49 -11.04 1.83
C PRO A 47 -3.18 -11.56 0.56
N SER A 48 -4.06 -12.55 0.71
CA SER A 48 -4.96 -12.97 -0.36
C SER A 48 -5.88 -11.81 -0.72
N TRP A 49 -6.19 -11.68 -2.00
CA TRP A 49 -6.97 -10.54 -2.50
C TRP A 49 -7.84 -10.89 -3.71
N ALA A 50 -8.83 -10.06 -3.96
CA ALA A 50 -9.63 -10.09 -5.17
C ALA A 50 -10.00 -8.66 -5.59
N MET A 51 -10.09 -8.43 -6.90
CA MET A 51 -10.65 -7.21 -7.46
C MET A 51 -12.09 -7.47 -7.90
N VAL A 52 -12.99 -6.55 -7.60
CA VAL A 52 -14.41 -6.64 -8.02
C VAL A 52 -14.85 -5.33 -8.67
N ASP A 53 -15.63 -5.49 -9.73
CA ASP A 53 -16.18 -4.39 -10.52
C ASP A 53 -17.67 -4.21 -10.29
N ARG A 54 -18.34 -5.19 -9.66
CA ARG A 54 -19.76 -5.19 -9.37
C ARG A 54 -20.05 -5.82 -8.03
N VAL A 55 -21.08 -5.34 -7.35
CA VAL A 55 -21.48 -5.84 -6.02
C VAL A 55 -21.91 -7.31 -6.07
N GLU A 56 -22.50 -7.74 -7.20
CA GLU A 56 -22.95 -9.12 -7.41
C GLU A 56 -21.81 -10.14 -7.38
N ASP A 57 -20.57 -9.70 -7.68
CA ASP A 57 -19.41 -10.56 -7.69
C ASP A 57 -18.77 -10.74 -6.29
N VAL A 58 -19.18 -9.93 -5.31
CA VAL A 58 -18.58 -9.90 -3.96
C VAL A 58 -18.65 -11.25 -3.28
N GLU A 59 -19.81 -11.91 -3.29
CA GLU A 59 -19.97 -13.20 -2.61
C GLU A 59 -19.06 -14.29 -3.20
N ARG A 60 -18.90 -14.31 -4.51
CA ARG A 60 -17.98 -15.23 -5.20
C ARG A 60 -16.52 -14.94 -4.84
N ALA A 61 -16.15 -13.66 -4.77
CA ALA A 61 -14.82 -13.24 -4.40
C ALA A 61 -14.51 -13.56 -2.92
N ALA A 62 -15.45 -13.28 -2.03
CA ALA A 62 -15.33 -13.49 -0.59
C ALA A 62 -15.11 -14.96 -0.20
N LYS A 63 -15.62 -15.93 -0.97
CA LYS A 63 -15.40 -17.36 -0.73
C LYS A 63 -13.91 -17.78 -0.76
N LYS A 64 -13.04 -16.94 -1.33
CA LYS A 64 -11.60 -17.18 -1.45
C LYS A 64 -10.78 -16.42 -0.38
N LEU A 65 -11.45 -15.66 0.47
CA LEU A 65 -10.82 -14.79 1.46
C LEU A 65 -11.27 -15.16 2.87
N ARG A 66 -10.37 -14.95 3.83
CA ARG A 66 -10.68 -15.08 5.25
C ARG A 66 -11.07 -13.72 5.81
N TYR A 67 -12.09 -13.69 6.63
CA TYR A 67 -12.46 -12.49 7.38
C TYR A 67 -11.50 -12.25 8.57
N PRO A 68 -11.28 -10.99 8.98
CA PRO A 68 -11.81 -9.77 8.38
C PRO A 68 -11.25 -9.49 6.98
N VAL A 69 -12.04 -8.83 6.14
CA VAL A 69 -11.63 -8.38 4.81
C VAL A 69 -11.57 -6.86 4.78
N LEU A 70 -10.46 -6.31 4.30
CA LEU A 70 -10.27 -4.88 4.15
C LEU A 70 -10.62 -4.47 2.72
N VAL A 71 -11.56 -3.54 2.58
CA VAL A 71 -11.98 -2.95 1.29
C VAL A 71 -11.16 -1.69 1.04
N LYS A 72 -10.57 -1.58 -0.15
CA LYS A 72 -9.72 -0.45 -0.54
C LYS A 72 -10.05 0.00 -1.97
N PRO A 73 -9.84 1.27 -2.31
CA PRO A 73 -9.87 1.72 -3.70
C PRO A 73 -8.75 1.02 -4.52
N PRO A 74 -8.93 0.88 -5.85
CA PRO A 74 -7.95 0.20 -6.72
C PRO A 74 -6.61 0.95 -6.79
N HIS A 75 -6.68 2.25 -6.71
CA HIS A 75 -5.56 3.19 -6.70
C HIS A 75 -5.61 4.07 -5.45
N GLY A 76 -4.58 4.89 -5.29
CA GLY A 76 -4.55 5.92 -4.29
C GLY A 76 -3.67 5.61 -3.08
N TYR A 77 -3.32 6.68 -2.42
CA TYR A 77 -2.41 6.78 -1.29
C TYR A 77 -3.09 7.55 -0.14
N ALA A 78 -2.37 7.78 0.94
CA ALA A 78 -2.82 8.63 2.06
C ALA A 78 -4.09 8.15 2.77
N SER A 79 -4.46 6.87 2.65
CA SER A 79 -5.70 6.29 3.20
C SER A 79 -7.00 6.90 2.66
N VAL A 80 -6.96 7.62 1.52
CA VAL A 80 -8.17 8.10 0.85
C VAL A 80 -9.07 6.90 0.52
N GLY A 81 -10.35 7.00 0.84
CA GLY A 81 -11.34 5.92 0.68
C GLY A 81 -11.25 4.81 1.75
N ILE A 82 -10.32 4.87 2.70
CA ILE A 82 -10.18 3.86 3.75
C ILE A 82 -10.64 4.42 5.09
N THR A 83 -11.73 3.88 5.62
CA THR A 83 -12.31 4.24 6.91
C THR A 83 -12.27 3.07 7.89
N ARG A 84 -12.67 3.26 9.15
CA ARG A 84 -12.85 2.15 10.10
C ARG A 84 -13.78 1.07 9.56
N LYS A 85 -14.82 1.44 8.81
CA LYS A 85 -15.78 0.53 8.20
C LYS A 85 -15.21 -0.27 7.01
N SER A 86 -14.07 0.14 6.47
CA SER A 86 -13.39 -0.60 5.39
C SER A 86 -12.91 -1.99 5.85
N ARG A 87 -12.74 -2.21 7.16
CA ARG A 87 -12.53 -3.53 7.75
C ARG A 87 -13.89 -4.20 8.01
N CYS A 88 -14.18 -5.24 7.25
CA CYS A 88 -15.46 -5.94 7.23
C CYS A 88 -15.32 -7.31 7.87
N GLU A 89 -16.17 -7.59 8.87
CA GLU A 89 -16.17 -8.84 9.63
C GLU A 89 -17.06 -9.93 9.01
N ASN A 90 -17.94 -9.54 8.08
CA ASN A 90 -18.90 -10.45 7.44
C ASN A 90 -19.29 -9.98 6.02
N LEU A 91 -20.05 -10.83 5.33
CA LEU A 91 -20.46 -10.59 3.94
C LEU A 91 -21.37 -9.36 3.77
N GLU A 92 -22.20 -9.06 4.72
CA GLU A 92 -23.13 -7.92 4.66
C GLU A 92 -22.36 -6.61 4.68
N GLN A 93 -21.49 -6.42 5.68
CA GLN A 93 -20.59 -5.27 5.75
C GLN A 93 -19.70 -5.16 4.51
N LEU A 94 -19.23 -6.30 4.00
CA LEU A 94 -18.40 -6.33 2.80
C LEU A 94 -19.15 -5.83 1.57
N LYS A 95 -20.39 -6.25 1.36
CA LYS A 95 -21.23 -5.78 0.25
C LYS A 95 -21.52 -4.28 0.33
N GLU A 96 -21.82 -3.77 1.53
CA GLU A 96 -22.04 -2.34 1.75
C GLU A 96 -20.79 -1.51 1.42
N GLN A 97 -19.63 -1.90 1.94
CA GLN A 97 -18.39 -1.16 1.68
C GLN A 97 -17.97 -1.24 0.21
N VAL A 98 -18.12 -2.39 -0.43
CA VAL A 98 -17.82 -2.55 -1.85
C VAL A 98 -18.73 -1.68 -2.71
N ALA A 99 -20.03 -1.56 -2.37
CA ALA A 99 -20.95 -0.69 -3.08
C ALA A 99 -20.51 0.78 -3.03
N LEU A 100 -20.04 1.24 -1.86
CA LEU A 100 -19.50 2.60 -1.69
C LEU A 100 -18.24 2.80 -2.52
N GLU A 101 -17.29 1.86 -2.47
CA GLU A 101 -16.04 1.95 -3.22
C GLU A 101 -16.27 1.93 -4.74
N ILE A 102 -17.13 1.05 -5.23
CA ILE A 102 -17.46 0.99 -6.67
C ILE A 102 -18.11 2.28 -7.13
N ASN A 103 -19.05 2.82 -6.34
CA ASN A 103 -19.71 4.09 -6.67
C ASN A 103 -18.72 5.26 -6.75
N GLN A 104 -17.70 5.28 -5.91
CA GLN A 104 -16.72 6.37 -5.84
C GLN A 104 -15.53 6.18 -6.79
N PHE A 105 -15.03 4.95 -6.94
CA PHE A 105 -13.77 4.64 -7.63
C PHE A 105 -13.92 3.66 -8.81
N GLY A 106 -15.15 3.25 -9.14
CA GLY A 106 -15.46 2.34 -10.26
C GLY A 106 -15.23 0.86 -9.98
N ARG A 107 -14.39 0.52 -9.00
CA ARG A 107 -14.08 -0.86 -8.58
C ARG A 107 -13.51 -0.89 -7.17
N ALA A 108 -13.45 -2.08 -6.56
CA ALA A 108 -12.92 -2.26 -5.22
C ALA A 108 -11.90 -3.40 -5.14
N LEU A 109 -10.84 -3.20 -4.36
CA LEU A 109 -9.92 -4.25 -3.93
C LEU A 109 -10.39 -4.81 -2.58
N LEU A 110 -10.60 -6.12 -2.53
CA LEU A 110 -10.85 -6.89 -1.33
C LEU A 110 -9.55 -7.58 -0.92
N GLU A 111 -9.15 -7.44 0.32
CA GLU A 111 -7.88 -7.98 0.83
C GLU A 111 -8.10 -8.59 2.21
N GLU A 112 -7.59 -9.80 2.46
CA GLU A 112 -7.57 -10.36 3.82
C GLU A 112 -6.87 -9.39 4.77
N PHE A 113 -7.51 -9.05 5.88
CA PHE A 113 -6.88 -8.26 6.92
C PHE A 113 -5.92 -9.14 7.72
N ILE A 114 -4.68 -8.72 7.81
CA ILE A 114 -3.65 -9.42 8.59
C ILE A 114 -3.51 -8.74 9.93
N GLU A 115 -3.94 -9.42 10.98
CA GLU A 115 -3.71 -8.97 12.35
C GLU A 115 -2.24 -8.98 12.68
N GLY A 116 -1.76 -7.94 13.35
CA GLY A 116 -0.38 -7.89 13.79
C GLY A 116 0.21 -6.50 13.84
N ARG A 117 1.52 -6.47 13.90
CA ARG A 117 2.32 -5.25 13.95
C ARG A 117 2.47 -4.65 12.55
N GLU A 118 2.39 -3.33 12.44
CA GLU A 118 2.56 -2.63 11.18
C GLU A 118 3.91 -1.89 11.16
N PHE A 119 4.65 -2.08 10.08
CA PHE A 119 5.99 -1.50 9.91
C PHE A 119 6.05 -0.69 8.62
N THR A 120 7.05 0.21 8.55
CA THR A 120 7.42 0.87 7.32
C THR A 120 8.94 0.89 7.16
N CYS A 121 9.40 0.69 5.93
CA CYS A 121 10.80 0.73 5.56
C CYS A 121 11.00 1.66 4.37
N LEU A 122 11.84 2.67 4.54
CA LEU A 122 12.26 3.55 3.45
C LEU A 122 13.36 2.87 2.62
N ILE A 123 13.36 3.16 1.33
CA ILE A 123 14.35 2.69 0.38
C ILE A 123 14.67 3.79 -0.64
N ALA A 124 15.92 3.86 -1.07
CA ALA A 124 16.36 4.73 -2.15
C ALA A 124 17.22 3.96 -3.13
N GLU A 125 17.24 4.39 -4.37
CA GLU A 125 18.23 3.92 -5.32
C GLU A 125 19.66 4.22 -4.81
N ASN A 126 20.61 3.42 -5.26
CA ASN A 126 22.02 3.63 -4.99
C ASN A 126 22.70 4.04 -6.31
N PRO A 127 23.12 5.31 -6.45
CA PRO A 127 23.76 5.79 -7.68
C PRO A 127 25.06 5.03 -8.05
N ASP A 128 25.75 4.51 -7.02
CA ASP A 128 27.03 3.80 -7.21
C ASP A 128 26.81 2.34 -7.60
N ASP A 129 25.68 1.74 -7.24
CA ASP A 129 25.32 0.37 -7.58
C ASP A 129 23.79 0.20 -7.68
N PRO A 130 23.22 0.33 -8.89
CA PRO A 130 21.77 0.18 -9.10
C PRO A 130 21.20 -1.19 -8.67
N ASN A 131 22.06 -2.22 -8.55
CA ASN A 131 21.64 -3.54 -8.09
C ASN A 131 21.57 -3.66 -6.55
N SER A 132 22.01 -2.65 -5.82
CA SER A 132 22.10 -2.65 -4.37
C SER A 132 21.43 -1.40 -3.76
N PRO A 133 20.09 -1.27 -3.85
CA PRO A 133 19.39 -0.11 -3.32
C PRO A 133 19.60 -0.01 -1.80
N VAL A 134 19.59 1.22 -1.29
CA VAL A 134 19.82 1.53 0.12
C VAL A 134 18.51 1.45 0.89
N THR A 135 18.38 0.49 1.80
CA THR A 135 17.26 0.40 2.73
C THR A 135 17.61 1.05 4.06
N PHE A 136 16.70 1.84 4.60
CA PHE A 136 16.87 2.51 5.89
C PHE A 136 16.36 1.63 7.05
N LYS A 137 16.67 2.01 8.29
CA LYS A 137 16.15 1.31 9.45
C LYS A 137 14.63 1.40 9.49
N PRO A 138 13.90 0.27 9.52
CA PRO A 138 12.45 0.30 9.58
C PRO A 138 11.95 0.82 10.93
N VAL A 139 10.75 1.37 10.90
CA VAL A 139 10.01 1.78 12.09
C VAL A 139 8.68 1.04 12.18
N GLU A 140 8.20 0.88 13.39
CA GLU A 140 6.91 0.30 13.72
C GLU A 140 5.91 1.40 14.01
N PHE A 141 4.67 1.27 13.51
CA PHE A 141 3.55 2.09 13.92
C PHE A 141 2.89 1.49 15.16
N ILE A 142 2.77 2.30 16.20
CA ILE A 142 2.12 1.92 17.45
C ILE A 142 0.74 2.57 17.46
N PHE A 143 -0.28 1.75 17.33
CA PHE A 143 -1.67 2.18 17.37
C PHE A 143 -2.18 2.34 18.79
N PRO A 144 -3.08 3.29 19.06
CA PRO A 144 -3.78 3.37 20.32
C PRO A 144 -4.72 2.16 20.52
N GLU A 145 -5.15 1.96 21.75
CA GLU A 145 -6.10 0.89 22.08
C GLU A 145 -7.37 0.99 21.23
N GLY A 146 -7.82 -0.14 20.68
CA GLY A 146 -8.98 -0.23 19.80
C GLY A 146 -8.71 0.03 18.31
N GLU A 147 -7.51 0.46 17.94
CA GLU A 147 -7.13 0.68 16.54
C GLU A 147 -6.10 -0.36 16.09
N SER A 148 -6.18 -0.77 14.83
CA SER A 148 -5.32 -1.82 14.28
C SER A 148 -4.77 -1.54 12.88
N PHE A 149 -5.12 -0.41 12.27
CA PHE A 149 -4.62 -0.02 10.94
C PHE A 149 -4.77 1.48 10.68
N LYS A 150 -4.03 1.98 9.70
CA LYS A 150 -4.05 3.40 9.29
C LYS A 150 -5.21 3.71 8.35
N HIS A 151 -6.40 3.95 8.89
CA HIS A 151 -7.50 4.55 8.15
C HIS A 151 -7.35 6.08 8.06
N TYR A 152 -8.23 6.74 7.31
CA TYR A 152 -8.15 8.18 7.04
C TYR A 152 -8.09 9.02 8.31
N ASP A 153 -9.03 8.81 9.23
CA ASP A 153 -9.10 9.61 10.47
C ASP A 153 -7.85 9.42 11.33
N MET A 154 -7.34 8.18 11.47
CA MET A 154 -6.10 7.88 12.22
C MET A 154 -4.89 8.60 11.62
N LYS A 155 -4.88 8.82 10.31
CA LYS A 155 -3.75 9.42 9.62
C LYS A 155 -3.79 10.94 9.56
N TRP A 156 -4.98 11.54 9.52
CA TRP A 156 -5.15 12.95 9.23
C TRP A 156 -5.89 13.75 10.30
N VAL A 157 -6.72 13.11 11.11
CA VAL A 157 -7.51 13.74 12.16
C VAL A 157 -6.96 13.43 13.54
N GLU A 158 -6.69 12.14 13.80
CA GLU A 158 -6.26 11.61 15.08
C GLU A 158 -4.77 11.23 15.10
N TYR A 159 -3.97 11.80 14.21
CA TYR A 159 -2.58 11.43 13.97
C TYR A 159 -1.70 11.48 15.24
N GLU A 160 -2.02 12.36 16.18
CA GLU A 160 -1.31 12.49 17.47
C GLU A 160 -1.45 11.27 18.39
N LYS A 161 -2.50 10.45 18.16
CA LYS A 161 -2.73 9.22 18.93
C LYS A 161 -1.84 8.07 18.49
N MET A 162 -1.26 8.15 17.30
CA MET A 162 -0.37 7.14 16.75
C MET A 162 1.08 7.55 16.98
N SER A 163 1.91 6.65 17.45
CA SER A 163 3.34 6.88 17.58
C SER A 163 4.15 5.93 16.71
N VAL A 164 5.43 6.21 16.56
CA VAL A 164 6.37 5.36 15.82
C VAL A 164 7.55 5.00 16.71
N ALA A 165 8.05 3.77 16.57
CA ALA A 165 9.22 3.30 17.29
C ALA A 165 10.20 2.63 16.33
N PRO A 166 11.52 2.76 16.54
CA PRO A 166 12.49 2.04 15.76
C PRO A 166 12.39 0.53 16.00
N VAL A 167 12.51 -0.26 14.95
CA VAL A 167 12.57 -1.72 15.07
C VAL A 167 13.90 -2.11 15.71
N ASN A 168 13.86 -2.73 16.90
CA ASN A 168 15.06 -3.15 17.63
C ASN A 168 15.35 -4.66 17.49
N ASP A 169 14.37 -5.45 17.06
CA ASP A 169 14.55 -6.86 16.74
C ASP A 169 15.33 -6.98 15.41
N LYS A 170 16.56 -7.46 15.51
CA LYS A 170 17.48 -7.60 14.36
C LYS A 170 16.97 -8.57 13.28
N ARG A 171 16.19 -9.58 13.66
CA ARG A 171 15.61 -10.53 12.72
C ARG A 171 14.48 -9.89 11.92
N ILE A 172 13.61 -9.14 12.60
CA ILE A 172 12.54 -8.38 11.95
C ILE A 172 13.16 -7.30 11.05
N GLU A 173 14.10 -6.50 11.56
CA GLU A 173 14.80 -5.47 10.78
C GLU A 173 15.38 -6.03 9.49
N LYS A 174 16.12 -7.14 9.58
CA LYS A 174 16.74 -7.80 8.42
C LYS A 174 15.68 -8.24 7.42
N THR A 175 14.63 -8.92 7.87
CA THR A 175 13.55 -9.41 7.01
C THR A 175 12.85 -8.28 6.27
N LEU A 176 12.49 -7.19 6.96
CA LEU A 176 11.82 -6.04 6.36
C LEU A 176 12.70 -5.38 5.29
N ARG A 177 13.97 -5.15 5.60
CA ARG A 177 14.93 -4.55 4.65
C ARG A 177 15.12 -5.41 3.40
N GLU A 178 15.28 -6.73 3.56
CA GLU A 178 15.43 -7.66 2.44
C GLU A 178 14.18 -7.73 1.56
N GLN A 179 12.99 -7.74 2.17
CA GLN A 179 11.72 -7.76 1.42
C GLN A 179 11.50 -6.44 0.68
N THR A 180 11.76 -5.31 1.33
CA THR A 180 11.68 -3.98 0.71
C THR A 180 12.63 -3.87 -0.48
N ALA A 181 13.88 -4.29 -0.34
CA ALA A 181 14.86 -4.27 -1.43
C ALA A 181 14.42 -5.16 -2.61
N ARG A 182 13.88 -6.36 -2.33
CA ARG A 182 13.36 -7.25 -3.39
C ARG A 182 12.17 -6.64 -4.12
N MET A 183 11.22 -6.03 -3.39
CA MET A 183 10.08 -5.33 -4.01
C MET A 183 10.55 -4.23 -4.93
N PHE A 184 11.38 -3.31 -4.42
CA PHE A 184 11.90 -2.17 -5.15
C PHE A 184 12.60 -2.61 -6.46
N LYS A 185 13.51 -3.58 -6.37
CA LYS A 185 14.21 -4.12 -7.54
C LYS A 185 13.26 -4.79 -8.55
N THR A 186 12.29 -5.59 -8.07
CA THR A 186 11.36 -6.32 -8.95
C THR A 186 10.40 -5.36 -9.67
N MET A 187 10.17 -4.19 -9.11
CA MET A 187 9.34 -3.13 -9.70
C MET A 187 10.13 -2.13 -10.54
N ASP A 188 11.42 -2.39 -10.81
CA ASP A 188 12.33 -1.45 -11.47
C ASP A 188 12.32 -0.07 -10.78
N GLY A 189 12.31 -0.09 -9.45
CA GLY A 189 12.22 1.10 -8.62
C GLY A 189 13.41 2.03 -8.79
N ASN A 190 13.11 3.32 -8.82
CA ASN A 190 14.10 4.40 -8.91
C ASN A 190 13.76 5.53 -7.95
N GLY A 191 14.68 6.48 -7.78
CA GLY A 191 14.53 7.53 -6.79
C GLY A 191 14.42 6.96 -5.38
N TYR A 192 13.25 7.10 -4.76
CA TYR A 192 13.00 6.57 -3.42
C TYR A 192 11.54 6.15 -3.25
N ALA A 193 11.32 5.24 -2.31
CA ALA A 193 9.99 4.73 -1.96
C ALA A 193 9.87 4.40 -0.47
N ARG A 194 8.63 4.14 -0.05
CA ARG A 194 8.31 3.61 1.26
C ARG A 194 7.47 2.34 1.10
N CYS A 195 7.89 1.29 1.77
CA CYS A 195 7.19 0.02 1.79
C CYS A 195 6.56 -0.17 3.18
N ASP A 196 5.24 -0.23 3.23
CA ASP A 196 4.45 -0.48 4.45
C ASP A 196 4.02 -1.94 4.49
#